data_8aecc7f41001db75c142a5838582c3db
#
_entry.id   8aecc7f41001db75c142a5838582c3db
#
_cell.length_a   1.000
_cell.length_b   1.000
_cell.length_c   1.000
_cell.angle_alpha   90.00
_cell.angle_beta   90.00
_cell.angle_gamma   90.00
#
_symmetry.space_group_name_H-M   'P 1'
#
loop_
_entity.id
_entity.type
_entity.pdbx_description
1 polymer ?
#
loop_
_entity_poly.entity_id
_entity_poly.type
_entity_poly.pdbx_seq_one_letter_code
_entity_poly.pdbx_strand_id
1 'polypeptide(L)'
;MAVTIKDVAKKAGVSPSTVSRVLSNHPRISEETSRKVKLIMDQLGYHPNIMAKSLVSKTTNSICILLPKSAEELFSNFFFMELIRGIVTQASRLGYDVLISSGANEKEEVESVSRLLNGRRVDGVILLYSRQNDPVIEFLHKGGHPFV
;
A
#
# COMPACT_ATOMS: atom_id res chain seq x y z
N MET A 1 14.11 -20.61 -10.87
CA MET A 1 12.64 -20.58 -10.65
C MET A 1 12.36 -19.79 -9.38
N ALA A 2 11.32 -18.98 -9.36
CA ALA A 2 10.95 -18.25 -8.14
C ALA A 2 10.39 -19.22 -7.10
N VAL A 3 10.83 -19.08 -5.85
CA VAL A 3 10.32 -19.87 -4.71
C VAL A 3 8.86 -19.51 -4.45
N THR A 4 8.04 -20.52 -4.23
CA THR A 4 6.60 -20.37 -4.03
C THR A 4 6.18 -20.72 -2.61
N ILE A 5 4.95 -20.30 -2.21
CA ILE A 5 4.37 -20.69 -0.91
C ILE A 5 4.28 -22.23 -0.76
N LYS A 6 4.14 -22.98 -1.86
CA LYS A 6 4.11 -24.43 -1.84
C LYS A 6 5.47 -25.02 -1.47
N ASP A 7 6.57 -24.41 -1.90
CA ASP A 7 7.92 -24.87 -1.58
C ASP A 7 8.24 -24.65 -0.10
N VAL A 8 7.84 -23.50 0.44
CA VAL A 8 7.92 -23.21 1.88
C VAL A 8 7.12 -24.22 2.68
N ALA A 9 5.88 -24.46 2.29
CA ALA A 9 4.98 -25.40 2.97
C ALA A 9 5.55 -26.82 2.98
N LYS A 10 6.07 -27.28 1.83
CA LYS A 10 6.70 -28.60 1.69
C LYS A 10 7.92 -28.73 2.60
N LYS A 11 8.80 -27.74 2.62
CA LYS A 11 10.02 -27.77 3.45
C LYS A 11 9.70 -27.63 4.95
N ALA A 12 8.64 -26.88 5.29
CA ALA A 12 8.19 -26.71 6.68
C ALA A 12 7.36 -27.90 7.21
N GLY A 13 6.89 -28.80 6.35
CA GLY A 13 6.00 -29.90 6.72
C GLY A 13 4.62 -29.43 7.14
N VAL A 14 4.12 -28.35 6.52
CA VAL A 14 2.79 -27.78 6.81
C VAL A 14 2.02 -27.57 5.52
N SER A 15 0.72 -27.22 5.63
CA SER A 15 -0.06 -26.86 4.45
C SER A 15 0.24 -25.44 3.95
N PRO A 16 0.04 -25.13 2.65
CA PRO A 16 0.16 -23.75 2.15
C PRO A 16 -0.75 -22.76 2.88
N SER A 17 -1.92 -23.20 3.33
CA SER A 17 -2.83 -22.38 4.14
C SER A 17 -2.27 -22.07 5.51
N THR A 18 -1.49 -22.99 6.11
CA THR A 18 -0.76 -22.72 7.36
C THR A 18 0.31 -21.65 7.16
N VAL A 19 1.10 -21.74 6.06
CA VAL A 19 2.07 -20.69 5.72
C VAL A 19 1.38 -19.35 5.54
N SER A 20 0.25 -19.30 4.81
CA SER A 20 -0.54 -18.07 4.63
C SER A 20 -1.02 -17.48 5.96
N ARG A 21 -1.45 -18.32 6.91
CA ARG A 21 -1.86 -17.89 8.25
C ARG A 21 -0.69 -17.37 9.08
N VAL A 22 0.49 -17.96 8.94
CA VAL A 22 1.73 -17.43 9.56
C VAL A 22 2.03 -16.02 9.04
N LEU A 23 1.92 -15.81 7.72
CA LEU A 23 2.14 -14.51 7.09
C LEU A 23 1.14 -13.44 7.52
N SER A 24 -0.08 -13.83 7.88
CA SER A 24 -1.12 -12.92 8.38
C SER A 24 -1.13 -12.80 9.91
N ASN A 25 -0.15 -13.38 10.62
CA ASN A 25 -0.08 -13.43 12.08
C ASN A 25 -1.40 -13.94 12.72
N HIS A 26 -2.00 -14.97 12.12
CA HIS A 26 -3.29 -15.50 12.56
C HIS A 26 -3.20 -16.10 13.97
N PRO A 27 -4.09 -15.75 14.94
CA PRO A 27 -3.96 -16.12 16.35
C PRO A 27 -4.03 -17.63 16.64
N ARG A 28 -4.54 -18.43 15.69
CA ARG A 28 -4.61 -19.91 15.83
C ARG A 28 -3.31 -20.63 15.45
N ILE A 29 -2.26 -19.92 15.08
CA ILE A 29 -0.96 -20.51 14.77
C ILE A 29 -0.06 -20.42 16.00
N SER A 30 0.52 -21.57 16.40
CA SER A 30 1.46 -21.58 17.51
C SER A 30 2.74 -20.79 17.19
N GLU A 31 3.36 -20.21 18.21
CA GLU A 31 4.62 -19.48 18.04
C GLU A 31 5.72 -20.37 17.46
N GLU A 32 5.78 -21.63 17.85
CA GLU A 32 6.74 -22.61 17.32
C GLU A 32 6.56 -22.80 15.81
N THR A 33 5.32 -23.02 15.35
CA THR A 33 5.02 -23.14 13.90
C THR A 33 5.36 -21.86 13.17
N SER A 34 5.03 -20.71 13.74
CA SER A 34 5.34 -19.41 13.15
C SER A 34 6.84 -19.21 12.97
N ARG A 35 7.62 -19.50 14.02
CA ARG A 35 9.09 -19.40 14.01
C ARG A 35 9.71 -20.34 12.97
N LYS A 36 9.27 -21.60 12.93
CA LYS A 36 9.74 -22.61 11.97
C LYS A 36 9.50 -22.15 10.52
N VAL A 37 8.29 -21.71 10.22
CA VAL A 37 7.92 -21.28 8.86
C VAL A 37 8.74 -20.05 8.45
N LYS A 38 8.88 -19.04 9.32
CA LYS A 38 9.67 -17.83 9.04
C LYS A 38 11.14 -18.17 8.76
N LEU A 39 11.75 -19.04 9.55
CA LEU A 39 13.13 -19.50 9.33
C LEU A 39 13.29 -20.16 7.95
N ILE A 40 12.33 -20.98 7.53
CA ILE A 40 12.38 -21.66 6.23
C ILE A 40 12.16 -20.66 5.09
N MET A 41 11.32 -19.66 5.28
CA MET A 41 11.15 -18.57 4.30
C MET A 41 12.48 -17.83 4.07
N ASP A 42 13.18 -17.47 5.15
CA ASP A 42 14.49 -16.81 5.07
C ASP A 42 15.52 -17.69 4.36
N GLN A 43 15.59 -18.99 4.74
CA GLN A 43 16.50 -19.95 4.09
C GLN A 43 16.25 -20.14 2.60
N LEU A 44 15.01 -20.04 2.15
CA LEU A 44 14.64 -20.20 0.74
C LEU A 44 14.65 -18.87 -0.03
N GLY A 45 14.85 -17.73 0.63
CA GLY A 45 14.70 -16.41 0.03
C GLY A 45 13.27 -16.16 -0.44
N TYR A 46 12.27 -16.74 0.25
CA TYR A 46 10.87 -16.56 -0.11
C TYR A 46 10.35 -15.21 0.37
N HIS A 47 9.94 -14.39 -0.57
CA HIS A 47 9.22 -13.14 -0.29
C HIS A 47 7.74 -13.32 -0.64
N PRO A 48 6.82 -13.02 0.29
CA PRO A 48 5.39 -13.08 0.02
C PRO A 48 5.01 -12.20 -1.16
N ASN A 49 4.21 -12.72 -2.06
CA ASN A 49 3.66 -11.89 -3.14
C ASN A 49 2.59 -10.95 -2.57
N ILE A 50 2.94 -9.66 -2.50
CA ILE A 50 2.07 -8.61 -1.96
C ILE A 50 0.75 -8.54 -2.74
N MET A 51 0.77 -8.73 -4.06
CA MET A 51 -0.43 -8.74 -4.90
C MET A 51 -1.38 -9.88 -4.54
N ALA A 52 -0.85 -11.08 -4.26
CA ALA A 52 -1.65 -12.21 -3.83
C ALA A 52 -2.22 -12.00 -2.41
N LYS A 53 -1.47 -11.33 -1.53
CA LYS A 53 -1.92 -10.98 -0.19
C LYS A 53 -3.03 -9.93 -0.24
N SER A 54 -2.90 -8.90 -1.04
CA SER A 54 -3.90 -7.81 -1.18
C SER A 54 -5.23 -8.30 -1.75
N LEU A 55 -5.24 -9.31 -2.60
CA LEU A 55 -6.47 -9.96 -3.08
C LEU A 55 -7.29 -10.59 -1.95
N VAL A 56 -6.63 -11.14 -0.95
CA VAL A 56 -7.29 -11.79 0.19
C VAL A 56 -7.67 -10.79 1.27
N SER A 57 -6.76 -9.86 1.62
CA SER A 57 -6.97 -8.86 2.67
C SER A 57 -7.85 -7.69 2.25
N LYS A 58 -8.03 -7.49 0.94
CA LYS A 58 -8.66 -6.31 0.32
C LYS A 58 -7.96 -4.98 0.66
N THR A 59 -6.73 -5.04 1.18
CA THR A 59 -5.88 -3.88 1.48
C THR A 59 -4.57 -4.00 0.72
N THR A 60 -4.05 -2.87 0.27
CA THR A 60 -2.78 -2.80 -0.47
C THR A 60 -1.62 -2.41 0.44
N ASN A 61 -1.91 -1.86 1.62
CA ASN A 61 -0.97 -1.18 2.50
C ASN A 61 -0.20 -0.07 1.75
N SER A 62 -0.89 0.63 0.88
CA SER A 62 -0.34 1.74 0.11
C SER A 62 -1.29 2.93 0.16
N ILE A 63 -0.74 4.12 0.23
CA ILE A 63 -1.48 5.39 0.17
C ILE A 63 -0.96 6.24 -0.97
N CYS A 64 -1.81 7.11 -1.51
CA CYS A 64 -1.43 8.08 -2.53
C CYS A 64 -1.29 9.46 -1.90
N ILE A 65 -0.22 10.18 -2.22
CA ILE A 65 -0.15 11.63 -2.06
C ILE A 65 -0.46 12.26 -3.41
N LEU A 66 -1.52 13.06 -3.48
CA LEU A 66 -1.82 13.86 -4.66
C LEU A 66 -1.13 15.22 -4.53
N LEU A 67 -0.22 15.49 -5.47
CA LEU A 67 0.50 16.75 -5.55
C LEU A 67 -0.35 17.81 -6.30
N PRO A 68 -0.18 19.10 -5.96
CA PRO A 68 -0.78 20.18 -6.71
C PRO A 68 -0.21 20.27 -8.13
N LYS A 69 -0.96 20.97 -9.00
CA LYS A 69 -0.70 21.15 -10.44
C LYS A 69 0.72 21.62 -10.79
N SER A 70 1.34 22.42 -9.93
CA SER A 70 2.71 22.92 -10.10
C SER A 70 3.70 22.13 -9.26
N ALA A 71 4.10 20.96 -9.76
CA ALA A 71 5.13 20.16 -9.10
C ALA A 71 6.43 20.97 -8.87
N GLU A 72 6.77 21.91 -9.76
CA GLU A 72 7.92 22.80 -9.63
C GLU A 72 7.83 23.72 -8.41
N GLU A 73 6.68 24.35 -8.15
CA GLU A 73 6.46 25.14 -6.94
C GLU A 73 6.52 24.30 -5.67
N LEU A 74 6.06 23.07 -5.76
CA LEU A 74 6.04 22.15 -4.64
C LEU A 74 7.47 21.77 -4.23
N PHE A 75 8.33 21.42 -5.18
CA PHE A 75 9.72 21.04 -4.90
C PHE A 75 10.60 22.22 -4.47
N SER A 76 10.24 23.45 -4.81
CA SER A 76 10.90 24.66 -4.35
C SER A 76 10.39 25.16 -2.98
N ASN A 77 9.27 24.64 -2.50
CA ASN A 77 8.70 25.06 -1.23
C ASN A 77 9.05 24.08 -0.11
N PHE A 78 9.90 24.54 0.82
CA PHE A 78 10.36 23.75 1.96
C PHE A 78 9.23 23.17 2.82
N PHE A 79 8.10 23.86 2.94
CA PHE A 79 6.94 23.40 3.70
C PHE A 79 6.41 22.06 3.15
N PHE A 80 6.21 21.96 1.84
CA PHE A 80 5.71 20.72 1.23
C PHE A 80 6.72 19.58 1.34
N MET A 81 8.00 19.87 1.23
CA MET A 81 9.05 18.86 1.39
C MET A 81 9.05 18.27 2.79
N GLU A 82 8.91 19.11 3.83
CA GLU A 82 8.82 18.65 5.22
C GLU A 82 7.52 17.86 5.48
N LEU A 83 6.40 18.28 4.88
CA LEU A 83 5.14 17.58 4.98
C LEU A 83 5.24 16.17 4.36
N ILE A 84 5.75 16.06 3.14
CA ILE A 84 5.98 14.78 2.45
C ILE A 84 6.94 13.91 3.27
N ARG A 85 8.03 14.45 3.78
CA ARG A 85 8.96 13.74 4.65
C ARG A 85 8.27 13.15 5.87
N GLY A 86 7.42 13.93 6.54
CA GLY A 86 6.62 13.50 7.68
C GLY A 86 5.68 12.35 7.33
N ILE A 87 4.94 12.49 6.23
CA ILE A 87 4.01 11.48 5.74
C ILE A 87 4.75 10.17 5.41
N VAL A 88 5.82 10.23 4.63
CA VAL A 88 6.61 9.05 4.23
C VAL A 88 7.20 8.35 5.45
N THR A 89 7.76 9.12 6.40
CA THR A 89 8.32 8.56 7.62
C THR A 89 7.27 7.82 8.44
N GLN A 90 6.09 8.42 8.61
CA GLN A 90 5.02 7.80 9.40
C GLN A 90 4.37 6.63 8.67
N ALA A 91 4.14 6.75 7.37
CA ALA A 91 3.61 5.65 6.55
C ALA A 91 4.52 4.42 6.63
N SER A 92 5.84 4.61 6.47
CA SER A 92 6.83 3.53 6.58
C SER A 92 6.80 2.84 7.97
N ARG A 93 6.69 3.61 9.06
CA ARG A 93 6.56 3.06 10.42
C ARG A 93 5.31 2.21 10.60
N LEU A 94 4.24 2.56 9.90
CA LEU A 94 2.97 1.84 9.94
C LEU A 94 2.88 0.70 8.91
N GLY A 95 3.94 0.48 8.11
CA GLY A 95 3.99 -0.56 7.10
C GLY A 95 3.21 -0.21 5.83
N TYR A 96 3.06 1.09 5.52
CA TYR A 96 2.45 1.59 4.29
C TYR A 96 3.50 2.08 3.31
N ASP A 97 3.32 1.72 2.05
CA ASP A 97 4.03 2.33 0.93
C ASP A 97 3.35 3.64 0.52
N VAL A 98 4.12 4.58 -0.02
CA VAL A 98 3.62 5.87 -0.49
C VAL A 98 3.80 5.97 -1.99
N LEU A 99 2.70 6.18 -2.71
CA LEU A 99 2.69 6.53 -4.12
C LEU A 99 2.47 8.04 -4.24
N ILE A 100 3.19 8.67 -5.15
CA ILE A 100 3.00 10.07 -5.47
C ILE A 100 2.32 10.16 -6.84
N SER A 101 1.30 11.00 -6.93
CA SER A 101 0.56 11.23 -8.16
C SER A 101 0.31 12.73 -8.37
N SER A 102 0.16 13.14 -9.61
CA SER A 102 -0.17 14.51 -10.00
C SER A 102 -0.99 14.49 -11.30
N GLY A 103 -1.58 15.62 -11.64
CA GLY A 103 -2.21 15.87 -12.93
C GLY A 103 -1.92 17.30 -13.39
N ALA A 104 -1.84 17.54 -14.70
CA ALA A 104 -1.65 18.89 -15.25
C ALA A 104 -2.92 19.75 -15.17
N ASN A 105 -4.08 19.12 -14.94
CA ASN A 105 -5.39 19.76 -14.80
C ASN A 105 -6.31 18.89 -13.93
N GLU A 106 -7.46 19.45 -13.54
CA GLU A 106 -8.44 18.79 -12.66
C GLU A 106 -8.91 17.44 -13.18
N LYS A 107 -9.13 17.32 -14.48
CA LYS A 107 -9.55 16.07 -15.11
C LYS A 107 -8.48 14.99 -14.94
N GLU A 108 -7.24 15.31 -15.22
CA GLU A 108 -6.11 14.38 -15.06
C GLU A 108 -5.87 14.00 -13.61
N GLU A 109 -6.07 14.92 -12.65
CA GLU A 109 -6.00 14.62 -11.22
C GLU A 109 -7.05 13.57 -10.84
N VAL A 110 -8.31 13.77 -11.24
CA VAL A 110 -9.40 12.79 -11.00
C VAL A 110 -9.10 11.45 -11.68
N GLU A 111 -8.68 11.46 -12.95
CA GLU A 111 -8.33 10.23 -13.68
C GLU A 111 -7.19 9.46 -13.01
N SER A 112 -6.18 10.19 -12.53
CA SER A 112 -5.02 9.61 -11.85
C SER A 112 -5.41 8.94 -10.54
N VAL A 113 -6.17 9.63 -9.69
CA VAL A 113 -6.67 9.11 -8.42
C VAL A 113 -7.63 7.94 -8.65
N SER A 114 -8.56 8.09 -9.60
CA SER A 114 -9.52 7.04 -9.98
C SER A 114 -8.80 5.75 -10.43
N ARG A 115 -7.78 5.87 -11.26
CA ARG A 115 -6.97 4.74 -11.72
C ARG A 115 -6.29 4.00 -10.57
N LEU A 116 -5.79 4.73 -9.58
CA LEU A 116 -5.10 4.14 -8.42
C LEU A 116 -6.10 3.42 -7.49
N LEU A 117 -7.22 4.05 -7.18
CA LEU A 117 -8.24 3.49 -6.28
C LEU A 117 -9.01 2.33 -6.93
N ASN A 118 -9.54 2.52 -8.13
CA ASN A 118 -10.28 1.49 -8.86
C ASN A 118 -9.38 0.31 -9.26
N GLY A 119 -8.10 0.58 -9.54
CA GLY A 119 -7.07 -0.44 -9.78
C GLY A 119 -6.60 -1.13 -8.50
N ARG A 120 -7.14 -0.79 -7.33
CA ARG A 120 -6.72 -1.31 -6.02
C ARG A 120 -5.20 -1.24 -5.83
N ARG A 121 -4.62 -0.09 -6.15
CA ARG A 121 -3.19 0.17 -5.96
C ARG A 121 -2.90 0.94 -4.69
N VAL A 122 -3.92 1.62 -4.14
CA VAL A 122 -3.85 2.37 -2.88
C VAL A 122 -5.13 2.18 -2.08
N ASP A 123 -5.04 2.32 -0.78
CA ASP A 123 -6.15 2.19 0.16
C ASP A 123 -6.80 3.55 0.48
N GLY A 124 -6.11 4.65 0.19
CA GLY A 124 -6.60 6.00 0.44
C GLY A 124 -5.71 7.07 -0.18
N VAL A 125 -6.13 8.33 -0.07
CA VAL A 125 -5.47 9.48 -0.68
C VAL A 125 -5.22 10.58 0.35
N ILE A 126 -4.02 11.16 0.34
CA ILE A 126 -3.67 12.37 1.06
C ILE A 126 -3.61 13.51 0.04
N LEU A 127 -4.43 14.54 0.24
CA LEU A 127 -4.47 15.74 -0.58
C LEU A 127 -3.59 16.80 0.11
N LEU A 128 -2.56 17.28 -0.57
CA LEU A 128 -1.72 18.36 -0.02
C LEU A 128 -2.32 19.76 -0.22
N TYR A 129 -3.42 19.85 -0.93
CA TYR A 129 -4.15 21.07 -1.18
C TYR A 129 -5.62 20.74 -1.52
N SER A 130 -6.47 21.73 -1.47
CA SER A 130 -7.85 21.62 -1.93
C SER A 130 -8.33 22.94 -2.54
N ARG A 131 -9.32 22.85 -3.40
CA ARG A 131 -9.99 23.99 -4.05
C ARG A 131 -11.45 24.06 -3.64
N GLN A 132 -12.05 25.22 -3.81
CA GLN A 132 -13.52 25.32 -3.72
C GLN A 132 -14.15 24.48 -4.84
N ASN A 133 -15.11 23.61 -4.50
CA ASN A 133 -15.74 22.66 -5.43
C ASN A 133 -14.73 21.74 -6.12
N ASP A 134 -13.78 21.20 -5.37
CA ASP A 134 -12.71 20.34 -5.88
C ASP A 134 -13.27 19.02 -6.44
N PRO A 135 -13.10 18.72 -7.74
CA PRO A 135 -13.66 17.53 -8.37
C PRO A 135 -13.01 16.23 -7.86
N VAL A 136 -11.78 16.29 -7.33
CA VAL A 136 -11.14 15.13 -6.71
C VAL A 136 -11.83 14.80 -5.38
N ILE A 137 -12.11 15.81 -4.56
CA ILE A 137 -12.84 15.63 -3.29
C ILE A 137 -14.25 15.10 -3.57
N GLU A 138 -14.94 15.64 -4.58
CA GLU A 138 -16.26 15.16 -4.98
C GLU A 138 -16.22 13.68 -5.41
N PHE A 139 -15.23 13.29 -6.21
CA PHE A 139 -15.03 11.91 -6.64
C PHE A 139 -14.77 10.99 -5.44
N LEU A 140 -13.86 11.38 -4.55
CA LEU A 140 -13.49 10.58 -3.36
C LEU A 140 -14.69 10.40 -2.42
N HIS A 141 -15.42 11.48 -2.17
CA HIS A 141 -16.60 11.46 -1.30
C HIS A 141 -17.72 10.59 -1.87
N LYS A 142 -18.06 10.75 -3.16
CA LYS A 142 -19.08 9.96 -3.86
C LYS A 142 -18.73 8.47 -3.91
N GLY A 143 -17.46 8.14 -4.06
CA GLY A 143 -16.95 6.77 -4.10
C GLY A 143 -16.79 6.12 -2.72
N GLY A 144 -16.94 6.87 -1.61
CA GLY A 144 -16.68 6.39 -0.27
C GLY A 144 -15.22 6.02 -0.04
N HIS A 145 -14.29 6.62 -0.77
CA HIS A 145 -12.87 6.37 -0.65
C HIS A 145 -12.27 7.11 0.55
N PRO A 146 -11.37 6.48 1.33
CA PRO A 146 -10.66 7.17 2.42
C PRO A 146 -9.75 8.28 1.88
N PHE A 147 -9.86 9.48 2.46
CA PHE A 147 -8.97 10.60 2.14
C PHE A 147 -8.84 11.61 3.28
N VAL A 148 -7.81 12.40 3.25
CA VAL A 148 -7.50 13.52 4.13
C VAL A 148 -6.75 14.60 3.37
#